data_17b5d85ee94891c231ade0ed14b8e074
#
_entry.id   17b5d85ee94891c231ade0ed14b8e074
#
_cell.length_a   1.000
_cell.length_b   1.000
_cell.length_c   1.000
_cell.angle_alpha   90.00
_cell.angle_beta   90.00
_cell.angle_gamma   90.00
#
_symmetry.space_group_name_H-M   'P 1'
#
loop_
_entity.id
_entity.type
_entity.pdbx_description
1 polymer ?
#
loop_
_entity_poly.entity_id
_entity_poly.type
_entity_poly.pdbx_seq_one_letter_code
_entity_poly.pdbx_strand_id
1 'polypeptide(L)'
;FDKIGVFDKIITVISMEPSKRVRSISLSGIRKMFELVGEDSINLGLGEPDFDTPQHIRDAASEALKESFTHYTVNKGMPELREAISLKLKRENKIEADPESLIVTCGASEALFMCMQALLNDGDEVLVPDPGFVSYDACVKLSGGISVPIKVEEENEFRVTPETVLESITDKTKAIILNSPSNPTGAVMTRDDVRGVAEIAEDHDLALISDEIYEKIIYEGKHYSPGRFCENAVTINGFSKAYAMTGFRIGYVAACHELTEEMLKVHQYNTACASSISQKAALEALQGPQDSVGKMVAEFKKRRDLLVDMLADMGIPCSAPHGAFYVFPKVPNSQEFVLEALKRGVVTVDGSSFGEYGSNHVRFSYAASYEDIKKAMDRLEGMEF
;
A
#
# COMPACT_ATOMS: atom_id res chain seq x y z
N PHE A 1 60.28 -31.21 -12.30
CA PHE A 1 60.43 -29.83 -12.75
C PHE A 1 59.22 -29.03 -12.13
N ASP A 2 59.50 -28.60 -10.94
CA ASP A 2 58.59 -27.80 -10.12
C ASP A 2 58.68 -26.34 -10.49
N LYS A 3 57.54 -25.70 -10.62
CA LYS A 3 57.18 -24.35 -10.16
C LYS A 3 55.86 -23.93 -10.77
N ILE A 4 54.77 -24.31 -10.13
CA ILE A 4 53.52 -23.55 -10.25
C ILE A 4 53.36 -22.86 -8.92
N GLY A 5 53.78 -21.58 -8.90
CA GLY A 5 53.54 -20.70 -7.78
C GLY A 5 52.03 -20.41 -7.68
N VAL A 6 51.44 -20.94 -6.63
CA VAL A 6 50.10 -20.64 -6.21
C VAL A 6 50.08 -19.16 -5.78
N PHE A 7 49.49 -18.31 -6.61
CA PHE A 7 49.09 -16.99 -6.20
C PHE A 7 47.89 -17.12 -5.25
N ASP A 8 48.19 -17.27 -3.98
CA ASP A 8 47.22 -16.95 -2.91
C ASP A 8 46.88 -15.47 -3.02
N LYS A 9 45.88 -15.15 -3.85
CA LYS A 9 45.19 -13.91 -3.74
C LYS A 9 44.43 -13.92 -2.42
N ILE A 10 45.04 -13.34 -1.38
CA ILE A 10 44.29 -12.88 -0.22
C ILE A 10 43.27 -11.89 -0.76
N ILE A 11 42.05 -12.35 -1.01
CA ILE A 11 40.89 -11.48 -1.24
C ILE A 11 40.66 -10.87 0.13
N THR A 12 41.24 -9.68 0.36
CA THR A 12 40.83 -8.83 1.45
C THR A 12 39.39 -8.50 1.16
N VAL A 13 38.47 -9.18 1.82
CA VAL A 13 37.06 -8.82 1.80
C VAL A 13 36.97 -7.45 2.45
N ILE A 14 36.95 -6.40 1.63
CA ILE A 14 36.64 -5.07 2.10
C ILE A 14 35.20 -5.16 2.58
N SER A 15 35.02 -5.23 3.88
CA SER A 15 33.70 -5.21 4.50
C SER A 15 33.16 -3.78 4.34
N MET A 16 32.40 -3.55 3.26
CA MET A 16 31.60 -2.34 3.11
C MET A 16 30.48 -2.39 4.13
N GLU A 17 30.48 -1.46 5.08
CA GLU A 17 29.39 -1.35 6.04
C GLU A 17 28.21 -0.61 5.44
N PRO A 18 27.02 -1.23 5.34
CA PRO A 18 25.80 -0.54 4.96
C PRO A 18 25.43 0.55 5.96
N SER A 19 24.68 1.57 5.52
CA SER A 19 24.24 2.64 6.39
C SER A 19 23.36 2.12 7.54
N LYS A 20 23.39 2.81 8.68
CA LYS A 20 22.57 2.47 9.86
C LYS A 20 21.10 2.44 9.52
N ARG A 21 20.62 3.38 8.69
CA ARG A 21 19.22 3.46 8.24
C ARG A 21 18.77 2.20 7.48
N VAL A 22 19.59 1.68 6.57
CA VAL A 22 19.25 0.45 5.84
C VAL A 22 19.32 -0.77 6.75
N ARG A 23 20.26 -0.80 7.72
CA ARG A 23 20.33 -1.88 8.71
C ARG A 23 19.16 -1.92 9.68
N SER A 24 18.47 -0.78 9.91
CA SER A 24 17.32 -0.70 10.82
C SER A 24 16.04 -1.28 10.24
N ILE A 25 15.99 -1.57 8.94
CA ILE A 25 14.85 -2.20 8.29
C ILE A 25 15.14 -3.66 7.96
N SER A 26 14.11 -4.50 8.03
CA SER A 26 14.16 -5.90 7.60
C SER A 26 13.61 -6.06 6.20
N LEU A 27 14.02 -7.12 5.50
CA LEU A 27 13.28 -7.54 4.30
C LEU A 27 11.85 -7.89 4.70
N SER A 28 10.89 -7.41 3.90
CA SER A 28 9.47 -7.66 4.13
C SER A 28 9.18 -9.15 4.36
N GLY A 29 8.51 -9.48 5.48
CA GLY A 29 8.07 -10.83 5.78
C GLY A 29 7.20 -11.42 4.66
N ILE A 30 6.41 -10.56 4.00
CA ILE A 30 5.63 -10.91 2.82
C ILE A 30 6.53 -11.49 1.72
N ARG A 31 7.66 -10.83 1.42
CA ARG A 31 8.57 -11.26 0.36
C ARG A 31 9.29 -12.57 0.67
N LYS A 32 9.65 -12.78 1.94
CA LYS A 32 10.28 -14.05 2.38
C LYS A 32 9.34 -15.23 2.15
N MET A 33 8.04 -15.06 2.36
CA MET A 33 7.06 -16.11 2.11
C MET A 33 6.93 -16.46 0.62
N PHE A 34 7.11 -15.48 -0.28
CA PHE A 34 7.08 -15.74 -1.73
C PHE A 34 8.25 -16.61 -2.22
N GLU A 35 9.41 -16.51 -1.59
CA GLU A 35 10.58 -17.33 -1.98
C GLU A 35 10.42 -18.80 -1.56
N LEU A 36 9.46 -19.11 -0.68
CA LEU A 36 9.18 -20.47 -0.20
C LEU A 36 8.03 -21.16 -0.96
N VAL A 37 7.46 -20.48 -1.96
CA VAL A 37 6.32 -20.98 -2.74
C VAL A 37 6.76 -22.11 -3.69
N GLY A 38 6.17 -23.31 -3.54
CA GLY A 38 6.31 -24.41 -4.48
C GLY A 38 5.37 -24.26 -5.70
N GLU A 39 5.61 -25.01 -6.78
CA GLU A 39 4.83 -24.95 -8.02
C GLU A 39 3.31 -25.21 -7.82
N ASP A 40 2.93 -26.02 -6.82
CA ASP A 40 1.53 -26.36 -6.49
C ASP A 40 0.90 -25.50 -5.39
N SER A 41 1.58 -24.44 -4.95
CA SER A 41 1.10 -23.59 -3.87
C SER A 41 0.06 -22.60 -4.35
N ILE A 42 -0.99 -22.38 -3.51
CA ILE A 42 -1.97 -21.31 -3.71
C ILE A 42 -1.58 -20.11 -2.86
N ASN A 43 -1.44 -18.97 -3.51
CA ASN A 43 -0.96 -17.77 -2.86
C ASN A 43 -2.11 -16.85 -2.43
N LEU A 44 -2.46 -16.91 -1.14
CA LEU A 44 -3.37 -15.98 -0.47
C LEU A 44 -2.62 -14.91 0.34
N GLY A 45 -1.32 -14.75 0.11
CA GLY A 45 -0.50 -13.72 0.76
C GLY A 45 -0.25 -12.48 -0.10
N LEU A 46 -0.42 -12.58 -1.43
CA LEU A 46 -0.11 -11.49 -2.36
C LEU A 46 -1.21 -10.42 -2.40
N GLY A 47 -0.80 -9.17 -2.28
CA GLY A 47 -1.68 -8.01 -2.39
C GLY A 47 -1.77 -7.48 -3.83
N GLU A 48 -2.10 -8.32 -4.80
CA GLU A 48 -2.19 -7.98 -6.21
C GLU A 48 -3.47 -8.57 -6.82
N PRO A 49 -4.32 -7.75 -7.50
CA PRO A 49 -5.45 -8.27 -8.24
C PRO A 49 -5.03 -9.32 -9.28
N ASP A 50 -5.72 -10.45 -9.33
CA ASP A 50 -5.51 -11.50 -10.35
C ASP A 50 -6.12 -11.16 -11.72
N PHE A 51 -6.81 -10.03 -11.79
CA PHE A 51 -7.41 -9.55 -13.03
C PHE A 51 -6.35 -8.95 -13.96
N ASP A 52 -6.55 -9.14 -15.24
CA ASP A 52 -5.83 -8.37 -16.24
C ASP A 52 -6.21 -6.89 -16.19
N THR A 53 -5.24 -6.03 -16.46
CA THR A 53 -5.51 -4.62 -16.76
C THR A 53 -6.53 -4.52 -17.90
N PRO A 54 -7.59 -3.69 -17.79
CA PRO A 54 -8.61 -3.53 -18.81
C PRO A 54 -8.04 -3.30 -20.20
N GLN A 55 -8.68 -3.89 -21.24
CA GLN A 55 -8.15 -3.92 -22.60
C GLN A 55 -7.86 -2.53 -23.15
N HIS A 56 -8.77 -1.56 -22.98
CA HIS A 56 -8.58 -0.20 -23.48
C HIS A 56 -7.33 0.47 -22.87
N ILE A 57 -6.98 0.19 -21.62
CA ILE A 57 -5.79 0.71 -20.96
C ILE A 57 -4.52 0.07 -21.55
N ARG A 58 -4.57 -1.26 -21.79
CA ARG A 58 -3.46 -1.99 -22.46
C ARG A 58 -3.26 -1.51 -23.90
N ASP A 59 -4.35 -1.21 -24.60
CA ASP A 59 -4.31 -0.66 -25.95
C ASP A 59 -3.68 0.72 -25.99
N ALA A 60 -4.00 1.62 -25.03
CA ALA A 60 -3.38 2.92 -24.90
C ALA A 60 -1.87 2.84 -24.65
N ALA A 61 -1.42 1.91 -23.81
CA ALA A 61 0.01 1.64 -23.60
C ALA A 61 0.69 1.14 -24.88
N SER A 62 0.04 0.23 -25.60
CA SER A 62 0.55 -0.34 -26.84
C SER A 62 0.64 0.71 -27.95
N GLU A 63 -0.33 1.61 -28.03
CA GLU A 63 -0.32 2.70 -29.01
C GLU A 63 0.77 3.71 -28.70
N ALA A 64 0.97 4.07 -27.44
CA ALA A 64 2.07 4.93 -27.02
C ALA A 64 3.45 4.38 -27.46
N LEU A 65 3.64 3.05 -27.41
CA LEU A 65 4.84 2.39 -27.92
C LEU A 65 4.96 2.50 -29.45
N LYS A 66 3.88 2.30 -30.20
CA LYS A 66 3.87 2.41 -31.67
C LYS A 66 4.14 3.84 -32.13
N GLU A 67 3.63 4.81 -31.37
CA GLU A 67 3.88 6.24 -31.62
C GLU A 67 5.27 6.70 -31.17
N SER A 68 6.10 5.78 -30.67
CA SER A 68 7.44 6.10 -30.14
C SER A 68 7.42 7.10 -28.98
N PHE A 69 6.38 7.07 -28.14
CA PHE A 69 6.29 7.91 -26.93
C PHE A 69 7.18 7.35 -25.81
N THR A 70 8.50 7.35 -26.07
CA THR A 70 9.51 6.66 -25.25
C THR A 70 10.53 7.62 -24.62
N HIS A 71 10.30 8.91 -24.70
CA HIS A 71 11.17 9.94 -24.13
C HIS A 71 10.69 10.41 -22.76
N TYR A 72 11.54 11.13 -22.05
CA TYR A 72 11.17 11.77 -20.79
C TYR A 72 9.96 12.69 -20.97
N THR A 73 9.07 12.65 -19.99
CA THR A 73 8.05 13.70 -19.81
C THR A 73 8.59 14.81 -18.89
N VAL A 74 7.81 15.84 -18.66
CA VAL A 74 8.13 16.81 -17.59
C VAL A 74 8.15 16.09 -16.23
N ASN A 75 8.98 16.57 -15.30
CA ASN A 75 9.22 15.87 -14.04
C ASN A 75 7.93 15.60 -13.26
N LYS A 76 7.04 16.57 -13.12
CA LYS A 76 5.73 16.40 -12.43
C LYS A 76 4.78 15.41 -13.12
N GLY A 77 5.09 14.94 -14.33
CA GLY A 77 4.22 14.11 -15.17
C GLY A 77 3.47 14.93 -16.23
N MET A 78 2.90 14.23 -17.20
CA MET A 78 2.16 14.83 -18.32
C MET A 78 1.08 15.80 -17.82
N PRO A 79 0.99 17.02 -18.38
CA PRO A 79 -0.04 17.99 -17.98
C PRO A 79 -1.46 17.43 -18.10
N GLU A 80 -1.76 16.72 -19.18
CA GLU A 80 -3.08 16.13 -19.42
C GLU A 80 -3.45 15.09 -18.37
N LEU A 81 -2.48 14.31 -17.89
CA LEU A 81 -2.71 13.35 -16.81
C LEU A 81 -2.93 14.05 -15.47
N ARG A 82 -2.14 15.09 -15.16
CA ARG A 82 -2.32 15.88 -13.94
C ARG A 82 -3.68 16.59 -13.91
N GLU A 83 -4.14 17.13 -15.04
CA GLU A 83 -5.49 17.70 -15.17
C GLU A 83 -6.57 16.64 -14.95
N ALA A 84 -6.41 15.45 -15.55
CA ALA A 84 -7.36 14.34 -15.34
C ALA A 84 -7.40 13.87 -13.88
N ILE A 85 -6.26 13.83 -13.19
CA ILE A 85 -6.17 13.52 -11.76
C ILE A 85 -6.86 14.61 -10.94
N SER A 86 -6.60 15.89 -11.20
CA SER A 86 -7.26 17.02 -10.53
C SER A 86 -8.79 16.94 -10.66
N LEU A 87 -9.29 16.69 -11.87
CA LEU A 87 -10.73 16.51 -12.12
C LEU A 87 -11.30 15.31 -11.36
N LYS A 88 -10.56 14.18 -11.29
CA LYS A 88 -10.95 13.01 -10.50
C LYS A 88 -11.01 13.33 -9.02
N LEU A 89 -10.00 13.99 -8.46
CA LEU A 89 -9.95 14.39 -7.05
C LEU A 89 -11.11 15.30 -6.69
N LYS A 90 -11.42 16.28 -7.52
CA LYS A 90 -12.59 17.16 -7.34
C LYS A 90 -13.90 16.38 -7.38
N ARG A 91 -14.08 15.53 -8.39
CA ARG A 91 -15.34 14.81 -8.60
C ARG A 91 -15.59 13.75 -7.53
N GLU A 92 -14.58 12.95 -7.19
CA GLU A 92 -14.72 11.74 -6.38
C GLU A 92 -14.34 11.99 -4.92
N ASN A 93 -13.19 12.63 -4.66
CA ASN A 93 -12.66 12.85 -3.32
C ASN A 93 -13.09 14.18 -2.67
N LYS A 94 -13.64 15.11 -3.47
CA LYS A 94 -14.01 16.47 -3.03
C LYS A 94 -12.81 17.31 -2.59
N ILE A 95 -11.69 17.11 -3.27
CA ILE A 95 -10.43 17.83 -3.10
C ILE A 95 -10.24 18.75 -4.30
N GLU A 96 -10.06 20.05 -4.06
CA GLU A 96 -9.71 21.04 -5.07
C GLU A 96 -8.18 21.07 -5.21
N ALA A 97 -7.62 20.17 -6.02
CA ALA A 97 -6.19 20.10 -6.26
C ALA A 97 -5.80 20.84 -7.54
N ASP A 98 -4.88 21.80 -7.42
CA ASP A 98 -4.26 22.42 -8.59
C ASP A 98 -3.41 21.38 -9.34
N PRO A 99 -3.52 21.23 -10.67
CA PRO A 99 -2.62 20.37 -11.44
C PRO A 99 -1.13 20.64 -11.20
N GLU A 100 -0.73 21.86 -10.85
CA GLU A 100 0.65 22.19 -10.49
C GLU A 100 1.06 21.70 -9.09
N SER A 101 0.12 21.35 -8.26
CA SER A 101 0.32 20.72 -6.93
C SER A 101 0.18 19.19 -6.97
N LEU A 102 0.38 18.59 -8.16
CA LEU A 102 0.34 17.15 -8.40
C LEU A 102 1.68 16.65 -8.95
N ILE A 103 2.15 15.51 -8.46
CA ILE A 103 3.28 14.79 -9.04
C ILE A 103 2.83 13.37 -9.39
N VAL A 104 3.06 12.97 -10.63
CA VAL A 104 2.87 11.59 -11.11
C VAL A 104 4.11 10.78 -10.76
N THR A 105 3.93 9.66 -10.08
CA THR A 105 5.01 8.89 -9.46
C THR A 105 5.09 7.45 -9.98
N CYS A 106 6.21 6.77 -9.73
CA CYS A 106 6.38 5.34 -9.99
C CYS A 106 5.61 4.47 -8.97
N GLY A 107 4.29 4.64 -8.93
CA GLY A 107 3.37 4.04 -7.96
C GLY A 107 3.31 4.82 -6.65
N ALA A 108 2.30 4.51 -5.83
CA ALA A 108 2.13 5.10 -4.51
C ALA A 108 3.34 4.87 -3.58
N SER A 109 4.13 3.83 -3.82
CA SER A 109 5.35 3.55 -3.03
C SER A 109 6.41 4.63 -3.16
N GLU A 110 6.62 5.19 -4.37
CA GLU A 110 7.52 6.32 -4.55
C GLU A 110 6.93 7.58 -3.89
N ALA A 111 5.63 7.83 -4.07
CA ALA A 111 4.95 8.97 -3.45
C ALA A 111 5.13 8.98 -1.92
N LEU A 112 4.95 7.82 -1.28
CA LEU A 112 5.14 7.66 0.17
C LEU A 112 6.59 7.95 0.57
N PHE A 113 7.56 7.32 -0.10
CA PHE A 113 8.98 7.52 0.22
C PHE A 113 9.41 8.97 0.02
N MET A 114 9.02 9.58 -1.08
CA MET A 114 9.30 10.98 -1.42
C MET A 114 8.70 11.95 -0.40
N CYS A 115 7.47 11.68 0.04
CA CYS A 115 6.80 12.46 1.07
C CYS A 115 7.58 12.42 2.40
N MET A 116 7.99 11.23 2.85
CA MET A 116 8.81 11.10 4.07
C MET A 116 10.16 11.82 3.94
N GLN A 117 10.83 11.73 2.79
CA GLN A 117 12.10 12.42 2.55
C GLN A 117 11.96 13.95 2.56
N ALA A 118 10.81 14.47 2.13
CA ALA A 118 10.55 15.91 2.09
C ALA A 118 10.11 16.48 3.45
N LEU A 119 9.49 15.66 4.30
CA LEU A 119 8.91 16.11 5.56
C LEU A 119 9.81 15.92 6.79
N LEU A 120 10.62 14.84 6.83
CA LEU A 120 11.23 14.38 8.08
C LEU A 120 12.68 14.81 8.22
N ASN A 121 13.04 15.28 9.41
CA ASN A 121 14.39 15.36 9.90
C ASN A 121 14.72 14.15 10.81
N ASP A 122 16.00 13.97 11.13
CA ASP A 122 16.42 12.90 12.04
C ASP A 122 15.76 13.07 13.42
N GLY A 123 14.97 12.08 13.82
CA GLY A 123 14.29 12.02 15.11
C GLY A 123 12.85 12.57 15.14
N ASP A 124 12.34 13.10 14.03
CA ASP A 124 10.93 13.44 13.91
C ASP A 124 10.06 12.16 14.01
N GLU A 125 8.92 12.27 14.67
CA GLU A 125 8.01 11.16 14.88
C GLU A 125 6.86 11.18 13.88
N VAL A 126 6.50 9.98 13.38
CA VAL A 126 5.36 9.77 12.50
C VAL A 126 4.42 8.76 13.14
N LEU A 127 3.16 9.14 13.32
CA LEU A 127 2.12 8.24 13.80
C LEU A 127 1.72 7.29 12.67
N VAL A 128 1.84 5.99 12.91
CA VAL A 128 1.61 4.92 11.93
C VAL A 128 0.59 3.92 12.46
N PRO A 129 -0.47 3.57 11.72
CA PRO A 129 -1.40 2.53 12.15
C PRO A 129 -0.67 1.21 12.41
N ASP A 130 -1.00 0.55 13.52
CA ASP A 130 -0.46 -0.76 13.87
C ASP A 130 -1.63 -1.67 14.33
N PRO A 131 -1.96 -2.73 13.57
CA PRO A 131 -1.33 -3.17 12.33
C PRO A 131 -1.52 -2.21 11.14
N GLY A 132 -0.46 -2.07 10.32
CA GLY A 132 -0.44 -1.20 9.14
C GLY A 132 0.47 -1.73 8.02
N PHE A 133 0.40 -1.10 6.85
CA PHE A 133 1.20 -1.55 5.72
C PHE A 133 2.70 -1.44 5.99
N VAL A 134 3.42 -2.53 5.75
CA VAL A 134 4.85 -2.70 6.10
C VAL A 134 5.79 -1.60 5.58
N SER A 135 5.41 -0.91 4.50
CA SER A 135 6.25 0.14 3.93
C SER A 135 6.21 1.45 4.70
N TYR A 136 5.22 1.68 5.57
CA TYR A 136 5.14 2.93 6.33
C TYR A 136 6.33 3.06 7.28
N ASP A 137 6.53 2.08 8.15
CA ASP A 137 7.67 2.04 9.08
C ASP A 137 9.01 2.10 8.33
N ALA A 138 9.14 1.34 7.25
CA ALA A 138 10.36 1.33 6.46
C ALA A 138 10.69 2.69 5.83
N CYS A 139 9.69 3.39 5.26
CA CYS A 139 9.88 4.72 4.68
C CYS A 139 10.22 5.78 5.73
N VAL A 140 9.57 5.74 6.90
CA VAL A 140 9.88 6.62 8.03
C VAL A 140 11.34 6.42 8.48
N LYS A 141 11.76 5.19 8.76
CA LYS A 141 13.13 4.87 9.19
C LYS A 141 14.19 5.22 8.15
N LEU A 142 13.93 4.96 6.87
CA LEU A 142 14.84 5.34 5.79
C LEU A 142 15.01 6.85 5.65
N SER A 143 14.00 7.61 6.08
CA SER A 143 14.03 9.09 6.08
C SER A 143 14.58 9.69 7.38
N GLY A 144 15.05 8.85 8.33
CA GLY A 144 15.61 9.30 9.61
C GLY A 144 14.58 9.52 10.71
N GLY A 145 13.30 9.31 10.43
CA GLY A 145 12.21 9.45 11.40
C GLY A 145 12.04 8.23 12.30
N ILE A 146 11.14 8.37 13.26
CA ILE A 146 10.75 7.36 14.23
C ILE A 146 9.26 7.06 14.05
N SER A 147 8.92 5.80 13.82
CA SER A 147 7.51 5.37 13.77
C SER A 147 6.95 5.24 15.18
N VAL A 148 5.84 5.89 15.44
CA VAL A 148 5.06 5.76 16.68
C VAL A 148 3.75 5.06 16.34
N PRO A 149 3.46 3.90 16.94
CA PRO A 149 2.29 3.12 16.57
C PRO A 149 0.98 3.79 17.06
N ILE A 150 0.00 3.90 16.17
CA ILE A 150 -1.40 4.10 16.53
C ILE A 150 -2.02 2.72 16.62
N LYS A 151 -2.35 2.27 17.82
CA LYS A 151 -3.00 0.99 18.02
C LYS A 151 -4.40 0.99 17.40
N VAL A 152 -4.64 0.07 16.47
CA VAL A 152 -5.96 -0.19 15.91
C VAL A 152 -6.43 -1.57 16.32
N GLU A 153 -7.67 -1.67 16.83
CA GLU A 153 -8.22 -2.88 17.48
C GLU A 153 -9.46 -3.38 16.76
N GLU A 154 -9.70 -4.68 16.88
CA GLU A 154 -10.86 -5.35 16.26
C GLU A 154 -12.18 -4.79 16.80
N GLU A 155 -12.23 -4.37 18.08
CA GLU A 155 -13.40 -3.76 18.73
C GLU A 155 -13.86 -2.48 18.02
N ASN A 156 -12.94 -1.76 17.39
CA ASN A 156 -13.19 -0.58 16.56
C ASN A 156 -13.12 -0.88 15.05
N GLU A 157 -13.27 -2.16 14.67
CA GLU A 157 -13.17 -2.60 13.28
C GLU A 157 -11.81 -2.23 12.65
N PHE A 158 -10.75 -2.21 13.44
CA PHE A 158 -9.39 -1.77 13.05
C PHE A 158 -9.32 -0.37 12.46
N ARG A 159 -10.21 0.54 12.82
CA ARG A 159 -10.21 1.93 12.37
C ARG A 159 -9.28 2.80 13.23
N VAL A 160 -8.58 3.72 12.61
CA VAL A 160 -7.92 4.81 13.33
C VAL A 160 -9.00 5.79 13.78
N THR A 161 -9.04 6.09 15.07
CA THR A 161 -9.99 7.05 15.65
C THR A 161 -9.30 8.32 16.12
N PRO A 162 -10.01 9.45 16.24
CA PRO A 162 -9.45 10.69 16.79
C PRO A 162 -8.81 10.49 18.17
N GLU A 163 -9.43 9.68 19.02
CA GLU A 163 -8.96 9.40 20.38
C GLU A 163 -7.60 8.72 20.37
N THR A 164 -7.44 7.66 19.56
CA THR A 164 -6.16 6.92 19.45
C THR A 164 -5.04 7.78 18.87
N VAL A 165 -5.37 8.73 18.00
CA VAL A 165 -4.40 9.70 17.47
C VAL A 165 -3.95 10.67 18.57
N LEU A 166 -4.89 11.27 19.31
CA LEU A 166 -4.57 12.22 20.39
C LEU A 166 -3.71 11.59 21.47
N GLU A 167 -3.97 10.35 21.85
CA GLU A 167 -3.18 9.59 22.82
C GLU A 167 -1.73 9.34 22.37
N SER A 168 -1.48 9.36 21.06
CA SER A 168 -0.18 9.05 20.48
C SER A 168 0.68 10.28 20.12
N ILE A 169 0.10 11.49 20.13
CA ILE A 169 0.80 12.74 19.79
C ILE A 169 1.83 13.10 20.87
N THR A 170 3.02 13.50 20.43
CA THR A 170 4.08 14.07 21.26
C THR A 170 4.58 15.38 20.67
N ASP A 171 5.45 16.09 21.40
CA ASP A 171 6.10 17.32 20.92
C ASP A 171 7.02 17.10 19.69
N LYS A 172 7.31 15.84 19.34
CA LYS A 172 8.12 15.45 18.18
C LYS A 172 7.30 14.95 17.01
N THR A 173 6.00 14.81 17.19
CA THR A 173 5.13 14.32 16.12
C THR A 173 5.13 15.32 14.97
N LYS A 174 5.43 14.85 13.77
CA LYS A 174 5.51 15.63 12.53
C LYS A 174 4.41 15.28 11.55
N ALA A 175 4.00 14.02 11.53
CA ALA A 175 3.00 13.54 10.57
C ALA A 175 2.16 12.39 11.13
N ILE A 176 0.99 12.18 10.51
CA ILE A 176 0.09 11.07 10.74
C ILE A 176 -0.12 10.36 9.41
N ILE A 177 -0.03 9.02 9.39
CA ILE A 177 -0.38 8.21 8.21
C ILE A 177 -1.75 7.59 8.42
N LEU A 178 -2.63 7.73 7.43
CA LEU A 178 -3.90 7.02 7.32
C LEU A 178 -3.89 6.14 6.08
N ASN A 179 -4.54 4.98 6.17
CA ASN A 179 -4.80 4.10 5.03
C ASN A 179 -6.24 3.58 5.10
N SER A 180 -7.10 4.07 4.22
CA SER A 180 -8.50 3.68 4.15
C SER A 180 -8.98 3.59 2.70
N PRO A 181 -9.45 2.41 2.26
CA PRO A 181 -9.45 1.11 2.94
C PRO A 181 -8.06 0.60 3.29
N SER A 182 -7.93 -0.13 4.41
CA SER A 182 -6.65 -0.49 5.03
C SER A 182 -6.07 -1.81 4.50
N ASN A 183 -4.75 -1.87 4.46
CA ASN A 183 -3.95 -3.09 4.42
C ASN A 183 -3.18 -3.18 5.75
N PRO A 184 -3.37 -4.22 6.59
CA PRO A 184 -3.87 -5.56 6.25
C PRO A 184 -5.34 -5.85 6.55
N THR A 185 -6.09 -4.94 7.16
CA THR A 185 -7.34 -5.26 7.86
C THR A 185 -8.60 -5.15 7.01
N GLY A 186 -8.55 -4.41 5.88
CA GLY A 186 -9.73 -4.10 5.07
C GLY A 186 -10.68 -3.08 5.73
N ALA A 187 -10.26 -2.45 6.82
CA ALA A 187 -11.03 -1.42 7.51
C ALA A 187 -11.30 -0.21 6.62
N VAL A 188 -12.49 0.35 6.73
CA VAL A 188 -12.90 1.60 6.07
C VAL A 188 -13.27 2.61 7.14
N MET A 189 -12.53 3.70 7.23
CA MET A 189 -12.80 4.76 8.20
C MET A 189 -14.12 5.46 7.91
N THR A 190 -14.83 5.81 8.97
CA THR A 190 -16.07 6.59 8.86
C THR A 190 -15.76 8.06 8.51
N ARG A 191 -16.81 8.79 8.09
CA ARG A 191 -16.66 10.23 7.84
C ARG A 191 -16.20 10.98 9.08
N ASP A 192 -16.72 10.59 10.24
CA ASP A 192 -16.45 11.30 11.49
C ASP A 192 -15.04 10.97 12.01
N ASP A 193 -14.54 9.73 11.83
CA ASP A 193 -13.15 9.39 12.12
C ASP A 193 -12.19 10.24 11.26
N VAL A 194 -12.40 10.26 9.92
CA VAL A 194 -11.53 11.01 9.00
C VAL A 194 -11.54 12.49 9.30
N ARG A 195 -12.73 13.05 9.57
CA ARG A 195 -12.88 14.46 9.89
C ARG A 195 -12.24 14.81 11.22
N GLY A 196 -12.45 13.98 12.27
CA GLY A 196 -11.85 14.24 13.58
C GLY A 196 -10.33 14.16 13.55
N VAL A 197 -9.74 13.19 12.82
CA VAL A 197 -8.27 13.12 12.64
C VAL A 197 -7.76 14.32 11.82
N ALA A 198 -8.52 14.79 10.83
CA ALA A 198 -8.14 15.96 10.05
C ALA A 198 -8.14 17.25 10.91
N GLU A 199 -9.16 17.44 11.77
CA GLU A 199 -9.23 18.55 12.73
C GLU A 199 -8.03 18.50 13.71
N ILE A 200 -7.66 17.32 14.21
CA ILE A 200 -6.47 17.14 15.07
C ILE A 200 -5.18 17.51 14.33
N ALA A 201 -5.04 17.08 13.08
CA ALA A 201 -3.86 17.38 12.29
C ALA A 201 -3.69 18.90 12.06
N GLU A 202 -4.78 19.63 11.83
CA GLU A 202 -4.76 21.10 11.72
C GLU A 202 -4.43 21.76 13.07
N ASP A 203 -5.07 21.35 14.16
CA ASP A 203 -4.88 21.93 15.49
C ASP A 203 -3.45 21.76 16.02
N HIS A 204 -2.75 20.70 15.58
CA HIS A 204 -1.38 20.39 15.98
C HIS A 204 -0.32 20.69 14.91
N ASP A 205 -0.69 21.31 13.79
CA ASP A 205 0.19 21.61 12.64
C ASP A 205 0.94 20.38 12.11
N LEU A 206 0.24 19.25 11.99
CA LEU A 206 0.77 17.97 11.54
C LEU A 206 0.43 17.73 10.07
N ALA A 207 1.36 17.13 9.31
CA ALA A 207 1.04 16.64 7.98
C ALA A 207 0.17 15.37 8.07
N LEU A 208 -0.96 15.35 7.37
CA LEU A 208 -1.87 14.21 7.33
C LEU A 208 -1.73 13.44 6.01
N ILE A 209 -0.97 12.35 6.03
CA ILE A 209 -0.65 11.56 4.85
C ILE A 209 -1.71 10.47 4.68
N SER A 210 -2.49 10.56 3.60
CA SER A 210 -3.57 9.63 3.28
C SER A 210 -3.18 8.73 2.10
N ASP A 211 -2.95 7.45 2.39
CA ASP A 211 -2.79 6.41 1.36
C ASP A 211 -4.17 5.88 0.98
N GLU A 212 -4.65 6.30 -0.20
CA GLU A 212 -5.98 6.01 -0.72
C GLU A 212 -5.99 4.99 -1.86
N ILE A 213 -4.93 4.17 -1.96
CA ILE A 213 -4.74 3.24 -3.08
C ILE A 213 -5.89 2.24 -3.28
N TYR A 214 -6.69 1.99 -2.23
CA TYR A 214 -7.84 1.09 -2.25
C TYR A 214 -9.19 1.82 -2.31
N GLU A 215 -9.25 3.13 -2.49
CA GLU A 215 -10.47 3.96 -2.39
C GLU A 215 -11.66 3.47 -3.20
N LYS A 216 -11.41 2.79 -4.34
CA LYS A 216 -12.46 2.25 -5.22
C LYS A 216 -12.90 0.83 -4.85
N ILE A 217 -12.19 0.16 -3.95
CA ILE A 217 -12.48 -1.22 -3.55
C ILE A 217 -13.17 -1.16 -2.19
N ILE A 218 -14.45 -0.85 -2.22
CA ILE A 218 -15.31 -0.73 -1.04
C ILE A 218 -16.58 -1.54 -1.28
N TYR A 219 -16.97 -2.32 -0.29
CA TYR A 219 -18.15 -3.17 -0.31
C TYR A 219 -19.27 -2.58 0.54
N GLU A 220 -18.89 -1.92 1.63
CA GLU A 220 -19.80 -1.31 2.60
C GLU A 220 -19.25 0.06 3.05
N GLY A 221 -20.14 1.03 3.23
CA GLY A 221 -19.75 2.40 3.56
C GLY A 221 -19.33 3.23 2.34
N LYS A 222 -18.45 4.20 2.57
CA LYS A 222 -17.92 5.12 1.55
C LYS A 222 -16.52 5.56 1.92
N HIS A 223 -15.69 5.82 0.92
CA HIS A 223 -14.41 6.49 1.13
C HIS A 223 -14.58 7.98 1.41
N TYR A 224 -13.80 8.47 2.35
CA TYR A 224 -13.66 9.89 2.65
C TYR A 224 -12.19 10.26 2.67
N SER A 225 -11.79 11.21 1.83
CA SER A 225 -10.42 11.71 1.77
C SER A 225 -10.20 12.80 2.83
N PRO A 226 -9.12 12.75 3.62
CA PRO A 226 -8.76 13.80 4.57
C PRO A 226 -8.62 15.19 3.93
N GLY A 227 -8.05 15.27 2.71
CA GLY A 227 -7.91 16.53 1.96
C GLY A 227 -9.22 17.26 1.63
N ARG A 228 -10.35 16.64 1.95
CA ARG A 228 -11.65 17.30 1.94
C ARG A 228 -11.89 18.17 3.18
N PHE A 229 -11.19 17.88 4.27
CA PHE A 229 -11.46 18.43 5.60
C PHE A 229 -10.32 19.31 6.12
N CYS A 230 -9.09 19.13 5.64
CA CYS A 230 -7.94 19.93 6.07
C CYS A 230 -6.96 20.22 4.90
N GLU A 231 -6.24 21.34 5.02
CA GLU A 231 -5.24 21.76 4.03
C GLU A 231 -3.89 21.07 4.20
N ASN A 232 -3.61 20.54 5.40
CA ASN A 232 -2.38 19.82 5.72
C ASN A 232 -2.36 18.37 5.17
N ALA A 233 -3.38 17.97 4.41
CA ALA A 233 -3.47 16.64 3.84
C ALA A 233 -2.56 16.45 2.64
N VAL A 234 -1.87 15.28 2.63
CA VAL A 234 -1.12 14.76 1.50
C VAL A 234 -1.84 13.52 0.99
N THR A 235 -2.48 13.62 -0.16
CA THR A 235 -3.23 12.50 -0.76
C THR A 235 -2.31 11.69 -1.66
N ILE A 236 -2.07 10.44 -1.31
CA ILE A 236 -1.31 9.47 -2.10
C ILE A 236 -2.28 8.46 -2.70
N ASN A 237 -2.22 8.25 -4.00
CA ASN A 237 -3.08 7.29 -4.68
C ASN A 237 -2.39 6.74 -5.94
N GLY A 238 -3.08 5.87 -6.69
CA GLY A 238 -2.54 5.29 -7.91
C GLY A 238 -3.49 4.35 -8.61
N PHE A 239 -2.95 3.66 -9.60
CA PHE A 239 -3.74 2.86 -10.54
C PHE A 239 -3.60 1.35 -10.29
N SER A 240 -2.69 0.97 -9.41
CA SER A 240 -2.29 -0.43 -9.20
C SER A 240 -3.46 -1.34 -8.82
N LYS A 241 -4.40 -0.88 -7.98
CA LYS A 241 -5.44 -1.72 -7.41
C LYS A 241 -6.77 -1.59 -8.15
N ALA A 242 -7.27 -0.37 -8.30
CA ALA A 242 -8.56 -0.10 -8.95
C ALA A 242 -8.60 -0.52 -10.42
N TYR A 243 -7.46 -0.50 -11.11
CA TYR A 243 -7.35 -0.80 -12.54
C TYR A 243 -6.47 -2.02 -12.84
N ALA A 244 -6.09 -2.81 -11.82
CA ALA A 244 -5.20 -3.96 -11.98
C ALA A 244 -3.91 -3.60 -12.75
N MET A 245 -3.28 -2.46 -12.41
CA MET A 245 -2.11 -1.90 -13.10
C MET A 245 -0.84 -1.99 -12.24
N THR A 246 -0.68 -3.05 -11.45
CA THR A 246 0.46 -3.19 -10.52
C THR A 246 1.80 -3.13 -11.25
N GLY A 247 1.92 -3.78 -12.41
CA GLY A 247 3.12 -3.83 -13.25
C GLY A 247 3.46 -2.52 -13.97
N PHE A 248 2.50 -1.60 -14.14
CA PHE A 248 2.73 -0.30 -14.76
C PHE A 248 3.53 0.66 -13.88
N ARG A 249 3.55 0.41 -12.56
CA ARG A 249 4.26 1.26 -11.59
C ARG A 249 3.89 2.74 -11.75
N ILE A 250 2.61 3.07 -11.62
CA ILE A 250 2.09 4.42 -11.81
C ILE A 250 1.16 4.82 -10.64
N GLY A 251 1.38 6.00 -10.10
CA GLY A 251 0.61 6.61 -9.03
C GLY A 251 0.73 8.13 -9.05
N TYR A 252 0.27 8.78 -8.02
CA TYR A 252 0.37 10.23 -7.88
C TYR A 252 0.28 10.66 -6.42
N VAL A 253 0.75 11.87 -6.15
CA VAL A 253 0.56 12.57 -4.89
C VAL A 253 0.01 13.97 -5.16
N ALA A 254 -0.89 14.41 -4.30
CA ALA A 254 -1.44 15.76 -4.24
C ALA A 254 -1.18 16.35 -2.84
N ALA A 255 -0.60 17.53 -2.76
CA ALA A 255 -0.30 18.23 -1.51
C ALA A 255 -0.39 19.75 -1.70
N CYS A 256 -0.13 20.53 -0.65
CA CYS A 256 0.05 21.97 -0.82
C CYS A 256 1.24 22.28 -1.75
N HIS A 257 1.23 23.47 -2.36
CA HIS A 257 2.23 23.84 -3.37
C HIS A 257 3.67 23.76 -2.80
N GLU A 258 3.89 24.27 -1.61
CA GLU A 258 5.20 24.33 -0.95
C GLU A 258 5.79 22.92 -0.77
N LEU A 259 5.01 21.98 -0.24
CA LEU A 259 5.47 20.60 -0.05
C LEU A 259 5.66 19.88 -1.40
N THR A 260 4.82 20.17 -2.40
CA THR A 260 4.95 19.61 -3.74
C THR A 260 6.29 19.99 -4.37
N GLU A 261 6.75 21.23 -4.23
CA GLU A 261 8.04 21.67 -4.75
C GLU A 261 9.22 20.97 -4.03
N GLU A 262 9.11 20.71 -2.73
CA GLU A 262 10.15 19.96 -2.00
C GLU A 262 10.16 18.48 -2.42
N MET A 263 9.00 17.85 -2.53
CA MET A 263 8.86 16.48 -3.02
C MET A 263 9.39 16.34 -4.47
N LEU A 264 9.18 17.36 -5.31
CA LEU A 264 9.66 17.36 -6.70
C LEU A 264 11.19 17.27 -6.78
N LYS A 265 11.92 17.86 -5.83
CA LYS A 265 13.40 17.73 -5.77
C LYS A 265 13.80 16.27 -5.55
N VAL A 266 13.14 15.57 -4.62
CA VAL A 266 13.39 14.14 -4.36
C VAL A 266 13.06 13.31 -5.62
N HIS A 267 11.91 13.54 -6.23
CA HIS A 267 11.47 12.87 -7.45
C HIS A 267 12.46 13.03 -8.59
N GLN A 268 12.91 14.28 -8.83
CA GLN A 268 13.84 14.60 -9.91
C GLN A 268 15.15 13.82 -9.80
N TYR A 269 15.73 13.71 -8.61
CA TYR A 269 17.00 13.03 -8.40
C TYR A 269 16.88 11.52 -8.24
N ASN A 270 15.71 11.02 -7.88
CA ASN A 270 15.46 9.60 -7.74
C ASN A 270 15.04 8.94 -9.07
N THR A 271 14.07 9.53 -9.77
CA THR A 271 13.37 8.88 -10.89
C THR A 271 13.36 9.71 -12.17
N ALA A 272 13.58 11.03 -12.08
CA ALA A 272 13.42 12.02 -13.12
C ALA A 272 11.96 12.24 -13.55
N CYS A 273 11.23 11.20 -13.96
CA CYS A 273 9.80 11.19 -14.22
C CYS A 273 9.28 9.75 -14.19
N ALA A 274 7.98 9.59 -13.99
CA ALA A 274 7.34 8.28 -14.16
C ALA A 274 7.37 7.83 -15.62
N SER A 275 7.26 6.53 -15.88
CA SER A 275 7.25 5.95 -17.23
C SER A 275 6.23 6.64 -18.14
N SER A 276 6.69 7.19 -19.27
CA SER A 276 5.85 7.87 -20.25
C SER A 276 4.71 7.00 -20.77
N ILE A 277 4.98 5.72 -21.03
CA ILE A 277 3.99 4.74 -21.48
C ILE A 277 2.95 4.49 -20.40
N SER A 278 3.38 4.35 -19.14
CA SER A 278 2.48 4.16 -18.01
C SER A 278 1.60 5.38 -17.77
N GLN A 279 2.09 6.60 -18.05
CA GLN A 279 1.30 7.82 -17.95
C GLN A 279 0.19 7.87 -19.00
N LYS A 280 0.44 7.43 -20.25
CA LYS A 280 -0.60 7.30 -21.29
C LYS A 280 -1.67 6.28 -20.89
N ALA A 281 -1.26 5.13 -20.35
CA ALA A 281 -2.17 4.13 -19.83
C ALA A 281 -3.01 4.66 -18.65
N ALA A 282 -2.41 5.42 -17.74
CA ALA A 282 -3.09 6.01 -16.60
C ALA A 282 -4.10 7.09 -17.02
N LEU A 283 -3.78 7.88 -18.05
CA LEU A 283 -4.72 8.85 -18.62
C LEU A 283 -5.97 8.15 -19.17
N GLU A 284 -5.78 7.08 -19.92
CA GLU A 284 -6.89 6.26 -20.43
C GLU A 284 -7.68 5.59 -19.29
N ALA A 285 -7.00 5.15 -18.22
CA ALA A 285 -7.68 4.59 -17.06
C ALA A 285 -8.65 5.58 -16.39
N LEU A 286 -8.33 6.89 -16.40
CA LEU A 286 -9.21 7.92 -15.83
C LEU A 286 -10.32 8.39 -16.80
N GLN A 287 -10.04 8.43 -18.09
CA GLN A 287 -10.94 8.97 -19.11
C GLN A 287 -11.83 7.92 -19.78
N GLY A 288 -11.34 6.68 -19.83
CA GLY A 288 -12.02 5.55 -20.46
C GLY A 288 -13.16 4.96 -19.62
N PRO A 289 -13.75 3.85 -20.10
CA PRO A 289 -14.86 3.16 -19.41
C PRO A 289 -14.49 2.67 -18.02
N GLN A 290 -15.37 2.86 -17.04
CA GLN A 290 -15.18 2.49 -15.64
C GLN A 290 -15.86 1.16 -15.24
N ASP A 291 -16.57 0.49 -16.15
CA ASP A 291 -17.36 -0.71 -15.86
C ASP A 291 -16.51 -1.88 -15.32
N SER A 292 -15.25 -1.97 -15.74
CA SER A 292 -14.32 -3.01 -15.29
C SER A 292 -14.03 -2.92 -13.80
N VAL A 293 -13.92 -1.70 -13.25
CA VAL A 293 -13.70 -1.46 -11.82
C VAL A 293 -14.89 -1.99 -11.01
N GLY A 294 -16.12 -1.66 -11.41
CA GLY A 294 -17.34 -2.13 -10.74
C GLY A 294 -17.47 -3.65 -10.78
N LYS A 295 -17.14 -4.28 -11.92
CA LYS A 295 -17.18 -5.76 -12.06
C LYS A 295 -16.14 -6.43 -11.15
N MET A 296 -14.92 -5.90 -11.09
CA MET A 296 -13.86 -6.41 -10.23
C MET A 296 -14.23 -6.29 -8.74
N VAL A 297 -14.78 -5.14 -8.31
CA VAL A 297 -15.24 -4.95 -6.93
C VAL A 297 -16.37 -5.91 -6.57
N ALA A 298 -17.33 -6.13 -7.46
CA ALA A 298 -18.40 -7.10 -7.23
C ALA A 298 -17.88 -8.55 -7.11
N GLU A 299 -16.85 -8.89 -7.87
CA GLU A 299 -16.21 -10.21 -7.77
C GLU A 299 -15.40 -10.33 -6.48
N PHE A 300 -14.62 -9.33 -6.08
CA PHE A 300 -13.93 -9.32 -4.79
C PHE A 300 -14.90 -9.47 -3.61
N LYS A 301 -16.08 -8.85 -3.68
CA LYS A 301 -17.10 -9.03 -2.65
C LYS A 301 -17.54 -10.48 -2.50
N LYS A 302 -17.75 -11.22 -3.61
CA LYS A 302 -18.10 -12.64 -3.56
C LYS A 302 -16.98 -13.49 -2.95
N ARG A 303 -15.72 -13.18 -3.33
CA ARG A 303 -14.54 -13.88 -2.81
C ARG A 303 -14.34 -13.61 -1.32
N ARG A 304 -14.59 -12.38 -0.88
CA ARG A 304 -14.60 -11.99 0.54
C ARG A 304 -15.61 -12.84 1.31
N ASP A 305 -16.86 -12.83 0.82
CA ASP A 305 -17.96 -13.54 1.49
C ASP A 305 -17.65 -15.03 1.59
N LEU A 306 -17.17 -15.67 0.51
CA LEU A 306 -16.71 -17.07 0.55
C LEU A 306 -15.63 -17.31 1.61
N LEU A 307 -14.56 -16.48 1.61
CA LEU A 307 -13.42 -16.69 2.50
C LEU A 307 -13.82 -16.50 3.97
N VAL A 308 -14.64 -15.49 4.26
CA VAL A 308 -15.16 -15.25 5.64
C VAL A 308 -16.02 -16.41 6.13
N ASP A 309 -16.92 -16.92 5.27
CA ASP A 309 -17.77 -18.07 5.61
C ASP A 309 -16.92 -19.33 5.88
N MET A 310 -15.96 -19.64 5.02
CA MET A 310 -15.07 -20.80 5.20
C MET A 310 -14.17 -20.69 6.43
N LEU A 311 -13.68 -19.49 6.76
CA LEU A 311 -12.95 -19.26 8.01
C LEU A 311 -13.84 -19.50 9.24
N ALA A 312 -15.09 -19.05 9.21
CA ALA A 312 -16.05 -19.30 10.29
C ALA A 312 -16.34 -20.79 10.47
N ASP A 313 -16.49 -21.54 9.38
CA ASP A 313 -16.69 -23.01 9.41
C ASP A 313 -15.48 -23.74 10.02
N MET A 314 -14.27 -23.18 9.86
CA MET A 314 -13.05 -23.67 10.50
C MET A 314 -12.90 -23.26 11.97
N GLY A 315 -13.87 -22.53 12.55
CA GLY A 315 -13.77 -22.01 13.91
C GLY A 315 -12.87 -20.78 14.07
N ILE A 316 -12.59 -20.05 12.99
CA ILE A 316 -11.81 -18.81 12.97
C ILE A 316 -12.73 -17.66 12.54
N PRO A 317 -13.72 -17.27 13.35
CA PRO A 317 -14.62 -16.18 12.97
C PRO A 317 -13.86 -14.86 12.90
N CYS A 318 -14.19 -14.04 11.91
CA CYS A 318 -13.68 -12.70 11.76
C CYS A 318 -14.75 -11.77 11.20
N SER A 319 -14.64 -10.48 11.50
CA SER A 319 -15.50 -9.47 10.90
C SER A 319 -15.22 -9.39 9.40
N ALA A 320 -16.28 -9.30 8.58
CA ALA A 320 -16.13 -9.10 7.15
C ALA A 320 -15.53 -7.71 6.88
N PRO A 321 -14.41 -7.63 6.15
CA PRO A 321 -13.79 -6.34 5.83
C PRO A 321 -14.68 -5.50 4.93
N HIS A 322 -14.71 -4.18 5.15
CA HIS A 322 -15.56 -3.26 4.40
C HIS A 322 -14.93 -2.82 3.08
N GLY A 323 -13.61 -3.01 2.91
CA GLY A 323 -12.88 -2.63 1.68
C GLY A 323 -11.56 -3.38 1.49
N ALA A 324 -10.77 -2.93 0.53
CA ALA A 324 -9.57 -3.58 0.02
C ALA A 324 -9.85 -5.03 -0.43
N PHE A 325 -8.89 -5.96 -0.29
CA PHE A 325 -9.10 -7.38 -0.60
C PHE A 325 -8.33 -8.28 0.39
N TYR A 326 -8.44 -7.93 1.69
CA TYR A 326 -7.80 -8.67 2.77
C TYR A 326 -8.79 -8.98 3.88
N VAL A 327 -8.65 -10.15 4.50
CA VAL A 327 -9.19 -10.46 5.83
C VAL A 327 -8.04 -10.67 6.80
N PHE A 328 -8.29 -10.34 8.08
CA PHE A 328 -7.26 -10.34 9.10
C PHE A 328 -7.75 -11.01 10.39
N PRO A 329 -8.08 -12.34 10.33
CA PRO A 329 -8.60 -13.07 11.46
C PRO A 329 -7.56 -13.26 12.55
N LYS A 330 -8.04 -13.32 13.80
CA LYS A 330 -7.25 -13.68 14.96
C LYS A 330 -7.12 -15.19 15.08
N VAL A 331 -5.91 -15.66 15.38
CA VAL A 331 -5.60 -17.07 15.62
C VAL A 331 -4.74 -17.21 16.89
N PRO A 332 -4.73 -18.38 17.56
CA PRO A 332 -3.96 -18.56 18.80
C PRO A 332 -2.45 -18.34 18.62
N ASN A 333 -1.89 -18.79 17.50
CA ASN A 333 -0.47 -18.66 17.15
C ASN A 333 -0.32 -18.43 15.63
N SER A 334 -0.13 -17.19 15.24
CA SER A 334 -0.06 -16.82 13.81
C SER A 334 1.15 -17.40 13.08
N GLN A 335 2.28 -17.54 13.76
CA GLN A 335 3.49 -18.11 13.16
C GLN A 335 3.33 -19.60 12.89
N GLU A 336 2.78 -20.35 13.85
CA GLU A 336 2.48 -21.77 13.68
C GLU A 336 1.44 -21.98 12.58
N PHE A 337 0.37 -21.17 12.58
CA PHE A 337 -0.65 -21.19 11.55
C PHE A 337 -0.05 -21.05 10.14
N VAL A 338 0.76 -20.00 9.93
CA VAL A 338 1.37 -19.72 8.62
C VAL A 338 2.31 -20.83 8.17
N LEU A 339 3.08 -21.42 9.10
CA LEU A 339 3.96 -22.56 8.79
C LEU A 339 3.16 -23.83 8.43
N GLU A 340 2.08 -24.09 9.13
CA GLU A 340 1.24 -25.27 8.84
C GLU A 340 0.47 -25.07 7.53
N ALA A 341 -0.07 -23.88 7.29
CA ALA A 341 -0.69 -23.53 6.00
C ALA A 341 0.29 -23.72 4.84
N LEU A 342 1.54 -23.28 5.00
CA LEU A 342 2.57 -23.43 3.97
C LEU A 342 2.86 -24.90 3.67
N LYS A 343 2.94 -25.79 4.68
CA LYS A 343 3.11 -27.24 4.47
C LYS A 343 1.96 -27.84 3.66
N ARG A 344 0.77 -27.29 3.76
CA ARG A 344 -0.41 -27.68 2.97
C ARG A 344 -0.50 -26.98 1.61
N GLY A 345 0.55 -26.23 1.24
CA GLY A 345 0.65 -25.51 -0.02
C GLY A 345 -0.27 -24.28 -0.08
N VAL A 346 -0.54 -23.63 1.05
CA VAL A 346 -1.29 -22.36 1.12
C VAL A 346 -0.39 -21.29 1.73
N VAL A 347 -0.19 -20.19 0.99
CA VAL A 347 0.64 -19.06 1.44
C VAL A 347 -0.26 -17.99 2.03
N THR A 348 -0.02 -17.64 3.28
CA THR A 348 -0.65 -16.53 4.01
C THR A 348 0.43 -15.65 4.63
N VAL A 349 0.08 -14.58 5.32
CA VAL A 349 1.07 -13.68 5.93
C VAL A 349 0.82 -13.57 7.42
N ASP A 350 1.88 -13.82 8.22
CA ASP A 350 1.87 -13.58 9.66
C ASP A 350 1.60 -12.11 9.96
N GLY A 351 0.64 -11.86 10.84
CA GLY A 351 0.19 -10.53 11.22
C GLY A 351 1.27 -9.69 11.91
N SER A 352 2.24 -10.32 12.57
CA SER A 352 3.40 -9.62 13.15
C SER A 352 4.26 -8.87 12.11
N SER A 353 4.12 -9.24 10.82
CA SER A 353 4.74 -8.50 9.72
C SER A 353 4.15 -7.09 9.53
N PHE A 354 2.98 -6.81 10.08
CA PHE A 354 2.25 -5.54 9.93
C PHE A 354 2.33 -4.65 11.18
N GLY A 355 3.04 -5.08 12.20
CA GLY A 355 3.22 -4.37 13.45
C GLY A 355 3.07 -5.28 14.69
N GLU A 356 3.35 -4.71 15.85
CA GLU A 356 3.30 -5.46 17.12
C GLU A 356 1.86 -5.89 17.46
N TYR A 357 0.89 -4.99 17.26
CA TYR A 357 -0.53 -5.25 17.54
C TYR A 357 -1.20 -6.16 16.50
N GLY A 358 -0.50 -6.44 15.39
CA GLY A 358 -0.87 -7.48 14.42
C GLY A 358 -0.55 -8.90 14.86
N SER A 359 0.19 -9.10 15.97
CA SER A 359 0.52 -10.41 16.52
C SER A 359 -0.74 -11.23 16.79
N ASN A 360 -0.67 -12.53 16.58
CA ASN A 360 -1.82 -13.44 16.67
C ASN A 360 -2.93 -13.21 15.63
N HIS A 361 -2.62 -12.54 14.55
CA HIS A 361 -3.50 -12.44 13.38
C HIS A 361 -2.80 -13.02 12.14
N VAL A 362 -3.58 -13.39 11.15
CA VAL A 362 -3.08 -13.84 9.86
C VAL A 362 -3.77 -13.05 8.75
N ARG A 363 -2.98 -12.49 7.84
CA ARG A 363 -3.57 -11.84 6.67
C ARG A 363 -3.78 -12.85 5.54
N PHE A 364 -5.01 -12.94 5.07
CA PHE A 364 -5.38 -13.58 3.81
C PHE A 364 -5.74 -12.51 2.78
N SER A 365 -5.29 -12.70 1.55
CA SER A 365 -5.72 -11.92 0.40
C SER A 365 -6.73 -12.72 -0.41
N TYR A 366 -7.88 -12.14 -0.71
CA TYR A 366 -8.85 -12.72 -1.65
C TYR A 366 -8.74 -12.11 -3.06
N ALA A 367 -7.53 -11.65 -3.39
CA ALA A 367 -7.20 -11.23 -4.75
C ALA A 367 -6.95 -12.41 -5.71
N ALA A 368 -6.84 -13.65 -5.21
CA ALA A 368 -6.79 -14.88 -6.01
C ALA A 368 -8.18 -15.27 -6.56
N SER A 369 -8.23 -16.21 -7.52
CA SER A 369 -9.49 -16.67 -8.10
C SER A 369 -10.43 -17.31 -7.05
N TYR A 370 -11.74 -17.27 -7.32
CA TYR A 370 -12.74 -17.90 -6.45
C TYR A 370 -12.45 -19.39 -6.21
N GLU A 371 -12.05 -20.09 -7.27
CA GLU A 371 -11.69 -21.50 -7.24
C GLU A 371 -10.42 -21.76 -6.44
N ASP A 372 -9.40 -20.90 -6.56
CA ASP A 372 -8.17 -21.02 -5.79
C ASP A 372 -8.41 -20.76 -4.31
N ILE A 373 -9.23 -19.76 -3.97
CA ILE A 373 -9.61 -19.48 -2.58
C ILE A 373 -10.30 -20.71 -1.99
N LYS A 374 -11.30 -21.25 -2.68
CA LYS A 374 -12.00 -22.45 -2.22
C LYS A 374 -11.05 -23.63 -2.02
N LYS A 375 -10.22 -23.93 -3.03
CA LYS A 375 -9.23 -25.00 -2.96
C LYS A 375 -8.19 -24.79 -1.83
N ALA A 376 -7.78 -23.54 -1.59
CA ALA A 376 -6.87 -23.24 -0.49
C ALA A 376 -7.53 -23.53 0.86
N MET A 377 -8.77 -23.10 1.04
CA MET A 377 -9.51 -23.32 2.30
C MET A 377 -9.82 -24.79 2.52
N ASP A 378 -10.17 -25.55 1.47
CA ASP A 378 -10.34 -27.01 1.53
C ASP A 378 -9.03 -27.71 2.00
N ARG A 379 -7.84 -27.21 1.61
CA ARG A 379 -6.55 -27.72 2.09
C ARG A 379 -6.30 -27.40 3.57
N LEU A 380 -6.82 -26.30 4.07
CA LEU A 380 -6.68 -25.88 5.47
C LEU A 380 -7.70 -26.56 6.40
N GLU A 381 -8.75 -27.16 5.85
CA GLU A 381 -9.75 -27.88 6.66
C GLU A 381 -9.10 -28.94 7.55
N GLY A 382 -9.53 -29.01 8.83
CA GLY A 382 -8.96 -29.92 9.83
C GLY A 382 -7.51 -29.58 10.24
N MET A 383 -7.04 -28.36 9.99
CA MET A 383 -5.76 -27.87 10.52
C MET A 383 -5.89 -27.60 12.02
N GLU A 384 -4.99 -28.20 12.82
CA GLU A 384 -4.81 -27.87 14.24
C GLU A 384 -3.71 -26.81 14.36
N PHE A 385 -3.95 -25.74 15.17
CA PHE A 385 -3.02 -24.63 15.36
C PHE A 385 -3.21 -23.91 16.69
#